data_0302f4ea6e9e733d74383c48ca866ff4
#
_entry.id   0302f4ea6e9e733d74383c48ca866ff4
#
_cell.length_a   1.000
_cell.length_b   1.000
_cell.length_c   1.000
_cell.angle_alpha   90.00
_cell.angle_beta   90.00
_cell.angle_gamma   90.00
#
_symmetry.space_group_name_H-M   'P 1'
#
loop_
_entity.id
_entity.type
_entity.pdbx_description
1 polymer ?
#
loop_
_entity_poly.entity_id
_entity_poly.type
_entity_poly.pdbx_seq_one_letter_code
_entity_poly.pdbx_strand_id
1 'polypeptide(L)'
;EEAIKIAYKCIPGLYAISDAISSTGLDDGIYNFAGAEVQKKNNKVYLKNSNTLAGSAITMHETFKNLVKMKFSLEEAVRMTSYNASKYLKLENVGVIEKNNLSNFIVMDKNLNLLKIFLNGKLVNE
;
A
#
# COMPACT_ATOMS: atom_id res chain seq x y z
N GLU A 1 -8.59 10.89 7.85
CA GLU A 1 -9.61 10.20 7.08
C GLU A 1 -10.31 11.17 6.13
N GLU A 2 -10.88 12.25 6.63
CA GLU A 2 -11.66 13.21 5.83
C GLU A 2 -10.80 13.89 4.73
N ALA A 3 -9.55 14.23 5.00
CA ALA A 3 -8.65 14.80 4.00
C ALA A 3 -8.44 13.87 2.79
N ILE A 4 -8.37 12.56 3.01
CA ILE A 4 -8.25 11.56 1.93
C ILE A 4 -9.54 11.52 1.09
N LYS A 5 -10.71 11.56 1.74
CA LYS A 5 -12.01 11.59 1.05
C LYS A 5 -12.17 12.85 0.20
N ILE A 6 -11.74 14.00 0.71
CA ILE A 6 -11.74 15.26 -0.04
C ILE A 6 -10.78 15.17 -1.23
N ALA A 7 -9.54 14.71 -0.99
CA ALA A 7 -8.54 14.54 -2.05
C ALA A 7 -9.05 13.60 -3.16
N TYR A 8 -9.68 12.48 -2.79
CA TYR A 8 -10.25 11.53 -3.76
C TYR A 8 -11.33 12.16 -4.65
N LYS A 9 -12.16 13.03 -4.09
CA LYS A 9 -13.18 13.75 -4.86
C LYS A 9 -12.63 14.86 -5.77
N CYS A 10 -11.52 15.47 -5.37
CA CYS A 10 -10.96 16.63 -6.06
C CYS A 10 -9.84 16.27 -7.04
N ILE A 11 -9.17 15.13 -6.87
CA ILE A 11 -7.97 14.77 -7.65
C ILE A 11 -8.28 13.53 -8.50
N PRO A 12 -8.52 13.69 -9.81
CA PRO A 12 -8.69 12.55 -10.70
C PRO A 12 -7.44 11.67 -10.70
N GLY A 13 -7.65 10.35 -10.59
CA GLY A 13 -6.53 9.40 -10.62
C GLY A 13 -5.66 9.38 -9.35
N LEU A 14 -6.15 9.92 -8.23
CA LEU A 14 -5.45 9.83 -6.95
C LEU A 14 -5.05 8.37 -6.67
N TYR A 15 -3.80 8.16 -6.29
CA TYR A 15 -3.31 6.85 -5.84
C TYR A 15 -2.64 6.94 -4.48
N ALA A 16 -2.64 5.82 -3.78
CA ALA A 16 -2.03 5.68 -2.48
C ALA A 16 -0.62 5.08 -2.60
N ILE A 17 0.25 5.48 -1.69
CA ILE A 17 1.56 4.85 -1.46
C ILE A 17 1.64 4.41 0.00
N SER A 18 2.48 3.45 0.29
CA SER A 18 2.71 3.01 1.67
C SER A 18 3.61 3.96 2.45
N ASP A 19 4.49 4.69 1.77
CA ASP A 19 5.60 5.45 2.37
C ASP A 19 6.46 4.57 3.30
N ALA A 20 6.56 3.28 2.96
CA ALA A 20 7.24 2.27 3.75
C ALA A 20 8.75 2.47 3.71
N ILE A 21 9.37 2.43 4.88
CA ILE A 21 10.83 2.50 5.02
C ILE A 21 11.45 1.14 5.35
N SER A 22 12.77 1.08 5.50
CA SER A 22 13.54 -0.16 5.72
C SER A 22 13.14 -0.99 6.94
N SER A 23 12.43 -0.42 7.90
CA SER A 23 11.91 -1.14 9.08
C SER A 23 10.57 -1.86 8.83
N THR A 24 9.98 -1.75 7.63
CA THR A 24 8.73 -2.44 7.29
C THR A 24 8.95 -3.96 7.29
N GLY A 25 8.04 -4.69 7.94
CA GLY A 25 8.14 -6.14 8.10
C GLY A 25 9.07 -6.61 9.25
N LEU A 26 9.81 -5.72 9.89
CA LEU A 26 10.64 -6.02 11.04
C LEU A 26 9.88 -5.79 12.36
N ASP A 27 10.44 -6.24 13.48
CA ASP A 27 9.86 -6.02 14.81
C ASP A 27 9.87 -4.54 15.22
N ASP A 28 9.16 -4.21 16.29
CA ASP A 28 9.26 -2.88 16.90
C ASP A 28 10.66 -2.67 17.46
N GLY A 29 11.25 -1.49 17.21
CA GLY A 29 12.64 -1.25 17.60
C GLY A 29 13.21 0.06 17.05
N ILE A 30 14.51 0.23 17.20
CA ILE A 30 15.27 1.37 16.69
C ILE A 30 16.02 0.95 15.43
N TYR A 31 15.92 1.76 14.40
CA TYR A 31 16.51 1.53 13.08
C TYR A 31 17.21 2.79 12.56
N ASN A 32 18.13 2.61 11.62
CA ASN A 32 18.73 3.73 10.89
C ASN A 32 17.98 3.96 9.57
N PHE A 33 17.56 5.18 9.31
CA PHE A 33 16.93 5.59 8.09
C PHE A 33 17.40 6.98 7.66
N ALA A 34 17.90 7.12 6.43
CA ALA A 34 18.41 8.39 5.87
C ALA A 34 19.39 9.15 6.77
N GLY A 35 20.26 8.43 7.48
CA GLY A 35 21.27 9.01 8.37
C GLY A 35 20.75 9.42 9.76
N ALA A 36 19.49 9.14 10.09
CA ALA A 36 18.90 9.39 11.40
C ALA A 36 18.44 8.10 12.07
N GLU A 37 18.42 8.05 13.39
CA GLU A 37 17.78 6.98 14.13
C GLU A 37 16.26 7.21 14.17
N VAL A 38 15.52 6.17 13.82
CA VAL A 38 14.06 6.14 13.86
C VAL A 38 13.59 5.04 14.79
N GLN A 39 12.45 5.26 15.43
CA GLN A 39 11.79 4.28 16.27
C GLN A 39 10.53 3.78 15.60
N LYS A 40 10.48 2.49 15.28
CA LYS A 40 9.26 1.80 14.86
C LYS A 40 8.47 1.36 16.08
N LYS A 41 7.19 1.67 16.10
CA LYS A 41 6.23 1.21 17.11
C LYS A 41 4.83 1.07 16.49
N ASN A 42 4.24 -0.13 16.58
CA ASN A 42 2.88 -0.40 16.06
C ASN A 42 2.68 0.08 14.61
N ASN A 43 3.58 -0.29 13.70
CA ASN A 43 3.58 0.08 12.29
C ASN A 43 3.67 1.60 12.00
N LYS A 44 4.00 2.41 13.00
CA LYS A 44 4.35 3.82 12.84
C LYS A 44 5.84 4.00 13.06
N VAL A 45 6.42 4.93 12.34
CA VAL A 45 7.84 5.26 12.46
C VAL A 45 7.99 6.73 12.85
N TYR A 46 8.77 6.97 13.88
CA TYR A 46 9.04 8.29 14.42
C TYR A 46 10.54 8.56 14.40
N LEU A 47 10.95 9.80 14.28
CA LEU A 47 12.31 10.19 14.62
C LEU A 47 12.57 9.85 16.08
N LYS A 48 13.72 9.27 16.39
CA LYS A 48 14.09 8.88 17.75
C LYS A 48 13.98 10.09 18.69
N ASN A 49 13.43 9.88 19.86
CA ASN A 49 13.17 10.91 20.87
C ASN A 49 12.27 12.06 20.40
N SER A 50 11.40 11.82 19.42
CA SER A 50 10.48 12.82 18.88
C SER A 50 9.12 12.18 18.60
N ASN A 51 8.09 13.01 18.52
CA ASN A 51 6.76 12.61 18.03
C ASN A 51 6.58 12.88 16.53
N THR A 52 7.66 13.24 15.82
CA THR A 52 7.63 13.53 14.38
C THR A 52 7.63 12.23 13.62
N LEU A 53 6.62 12.01 12.75
CA LEU A 53 6.58 10.87 11.86
C LEU A 53 7.73 10.94 10.85
N ALA A 54 8.37 9.80 10.61
CA ALA A 54 9.53 9.65 9.71
C ALA A 54 9.27 8.57 8.66
N GLY A 55 8.07 8.53 8.10
CA GLY A 55 7.63 7.50 7.16
C GLY A 55 6.67 6.49 7.80
N SER A 56 6.51 5.38 7.14
CA SER A 56 5.55 4.32 7.50
C SER A 56 6.23 2.96 7.56
N ALA A 57 5.61 2.03 8.27
CA ALA A 57 5.97 0.61 8.26
C ALA A 57 4.80 -0.29 7.83
N ILE A 58 3.81 0.27 7.13
CA ILE A 58 2.69 -0.51 6.58
C ILE A 58 2.97 -0.98 5.16
N THR A 59 2.38 -2.11 4.79
CA THR A 59 2.39 -2.65 3.42
C THR A 59 1.29 -2.01 2.57
N MET A 60 1.36 -2.19 1.24
CA MET A 60 0.26 -1.81 0.34
C MET A 60 -1.04 -2.59 0.62
N HIS A 61 -0.94 -3.83 1.10
CA HIS A 61 -2.10 -4.60 1.55
C HIS A 61 -2.77 -3.94 2.77
N GLU A 62 -2.00 -3.51 3.76
CA GLU A 62 -2.53 -2.76 4.90
C GLU A 62 -3.11 -1.40 4.48
N THR A 63 -2.48 -0.71 3.53
CA THR A 63 -3.01 0.52 2.93
C THR A 63 -4.38 0.27 2.30
N PHE A 64 -4.52 -0.80 1.50
CA PHE A 64 -5.81 -1.22 0.93
C PHE A 64 -6.86 -1.47 2.01
N LYS A 65 -6.53 -2.26 3.05
CA LYS A 65 -7.44 -2.52 4.18
C LYS A 65 -7.85 -1.23 4.90
N ASN A 66 -6.95 -0.28 5.06
CA ASN A 66 -7.24 1.00 5.67
C ASN A 66 -8.21 1.84 4.83
N LEU A 67 -8.08 1.85 3.50
CA LEU A 67 -9.03 2.52 2.61
C LEU A 67 -10.43 1.92 2.75
N VAL A 68 -10.55 0.60 2.78
CA VAL A 68 -11.85 -0.07 2.98
C VAL A 68 -12.44 0.26 4.36
N LYS A 69 -11.63 0.30 5.43
CA LYS A 69 -12.08 0.76 6.76
C LYS A 69 -12.58 2.21 6.74
N MET A 70 -12.00 3.07 5.92
CA MET A 70 -12.43 4.46 5.70
C MET A 70 -13.70 4.57 4.85
N LYS A 71 -14.34 3.42 4.49
CA LYS A 71 -15.58 3.33 3.71
C LYS A 71 -15.44 3.65 2.21
N PHE A 72 -14.24 3.56 1.66
CA PHE A 72 -14.10 3.43 0.22
C PHE A 72 -14.60 2.05 -0.23
N SER A 73 -15.21 1.97 -1.40
CA SER A 73 -15.59 0.68 -2.00
C SER A 73 -14.35 -0.15 -2.33
N LEU A 74 -14.52 -1.46 -2.52
CA LEU A 74 -13.41 -2.33 -2.94
C LEU A 74 -12.81 -1.85 -4.27
N GLU A 75 -13.65 -1.43 -5.21
CA GLU A 75 -13.20 -0.91 -6.50
C GLU A 75 -12.36 0.36 -6.35
N GLU A 76 -12.83 1.33 -5.55
CA GLU A 76 -12.09 2.56 -5.27
C GLU A 76 -10.75 2.27 -4.62
N ALA A 77 -10.72 1.38 -3.62
CA ALA A 77 -9.49 0.98 -2.95
C ALA A 77 -8.50 0.28 -3.91
N VAL A 78 -8.97 -0.61 -4.80
CA VAL A 78 -8.15 -1.24 -5.85
C VAL A 78 -7.62 -0.19 -6.83
N ARG A 79 -8.48 0.74 -7.30
CA ARG A 79 -8.04 1.83 -8.17
C ARG A 79 -6.92 2.64 -7.53
N MET A 80 -7.08 3.03 -6.27
CA MET A 80 -6.08 3.84 -5.55
C MET A 80 -4.79 3.08 -5.26
N THR A 81 -4.82 1.77 -5.03
CA THR A 81 -3.63 0.99 -4.65
C THR A 81 -2.94 0.27 -5.82
N SER A 82 -3.53 0.29 -7.03
CA SER A 82 -2.99 -0.41 -8.19
C SER A 82 -3.19 0.36 -9.49
N TYR A 83 -4.43 0.43 -9.98
CA TYR A 83 -4.75 0.93 -11.31
C TYR A 83 -4.26 2.37 -11.56
N ASN A 84 -4.57 3.30 -10.66
CA ASN A 84 -4.22 4.71 -10.86
C ASN A 84 -2.70 4.91 -10.87
N ALA A 85 -1.96 4.19 -10.04
CA ALA A 85 -0.50 4.21 -10.04
C ALA A 85 0.08 3.68 -11.37
N SER A 86 -0.45 2.56 -11.89
CA SER A 86 -0.01 2.02 -13.19
C SER A 86 -0.26 3.00 -14.33
N LYS A 87 -1.40 3.69 -14.34
CA LYS A 87 -1.71 4.73 -15.33
C LYS A 87 -0.79 5.95 -15.21
N TYR A 88 -0.54 6.41 -13.99
CA TYR A 88 0.40 7.52 -13.75
C TYR A 88 1.80 7.21 -14.26
N LEU A 89 2.28 5.99 -14.01
CA LEU A 89 3.59 5.52 -14.46
C LEU A 89 3.62 5.08 -15.94
N LYS A 90 2.47 5.16 -16.64
CA LYS A 90 2.32 4.73 -18.05
C LYS A 90 2.76 3.27 -18.27
N LEU A 91 2.52 2.41 -17.28
CA LEU A 91 2.81 0.99 -17.40
C LEU A 91 1.77 0.33 -18.31
N GLU A 92 2.26 -0.41 -19.29
CA GLU A 92 1.42 -1.21 -20.17
C GLU A 92 1.17 -2.59 -19.56
N ASN A 93 0.01 -3.17 -19.86
CA ASN A 93 -0.36 -4.55 -19.50
C ASN A 93 -0.38 -4.88 -18.00
N VAL A 94 -0.49 -3.87 -17.11
CA VAL A 94 -0.61 -4.03 -15.65
C VAL A 94 -1.73 -3.15 -15.08
N GLY A 95 -2.17 -3.46 -13.85
CA GLY A 95 -3.16 -2.68 -13.12
C GLY A 95 -4.61 -3.08 -13.36
N VAL A 96 -4.89 -3.96 -14.33
CA VAL A 96 -6.21 -4.55 -14.59
C VAL A 96 -6.08 -6.03 -14.93
N ILE A 97 -7.11 -6.81 -14.63
CA ILE A 97 -7.21 -8.22 -14.99
C ILE A 97 -7.98 -8.30 -16.31
N GLU A 98 -7.26 -8.30 -17.42
CA GLU A 98 -7.81 -8.36 -18.77
C GLU A 98 -6.97 -9.27 -19.67
N LYS A 99 -7.57 -9.73 -20.78
CA LYS A 99 -6.86 -10.53 -21.78
C LYS A 99 -5.63 -9.76 -22.29
N ASN A 100 -4.51 -10.46 -22.42
CA ASN A 100 -3.20 -9.95 -22.85
C ASN A 100 -2.46 -9.08 -21.81
N ASN A 101 -3.00 -8.90 -20.62
CA ASN A 101 -2.27 -8.27 -19.53
C ASN A 101 -1.45 -9.29 -18.74
N LEU A 102 -0.44 -8.79 -18.02
CA LEU A 102 0.34 -9.61 -17.11
C LEU A 102 -0.54 -10.14 -15.98
N SER A 103 -0.46 -11.42 -15.71
CA SER A 103 -1.21 -12.09 -14.65
C SER A 103 -0.59 -11.79 -13.27
N ASN A 104 -0.62 -10.51 -12.89
CA ASN A 104 -0.16 -10.00 -11.59
C ASN A 104 -1.39 -9.65 -10.75
N PHE A 105 -1.76 -10.51 -9.83
CA PHE A 105 -2.92 -10.30 -8.97
C PHE A 105 -2.78 -11.02 -7.63
N ILE A 106 -3.55 -10.59 -6.66
CA ILE A 106 -3.67 -11.22 -5.35
C ILE A 106 -5.06 -11.80 -5.17
N VAL A 107 -5.16 -12.83 -4.36
CA VAL A 107 -6.43 -13.43 -3.93
C VAL A 107 -6.57 -13.17 -2.43
N MET A 108 -7.70 -12.64 -2.03
CA MET A 108 -8.04 -12.37 -0.63
C MET A 108 -9.36 -13.06 -0.26
N ASP A 109 -9.51 -13.38 1.01
CA ASP A 109 -10.79 -13.83 1.56
C ASP A 109 -11.77 -12.64 1.77
N LYS A 110 -12.99 -12.95 2.21
CA LYS A 110 -14.02 -11.94 2.52
C LYS A 110 -13.63 -10.96 3.66
N ASN A 111 -12.66 -11.34 4.47
CA ASN A 111 -12.12 -10.51 5.56
C ASN A 111 -10.87 -9.73 5.12
N LEU A 112 -10.57 -9.74 3.83
CA LEU A 112 -9.39 -9.11 3.20
C LEU A 112 -8.06 -9.68 3.70
N ASN A 113 -8.03 -10.93 4.13
CA ASN A 113 -6.78 -11.63 4.39
C ASN A 113 -6.19 -12.13 3.07
N LEU A 114 -4.90 -11.92 2.89
CA LEU A 114 -4.18 -12.37 1.70
C LEU A 114 -4.09 -13.89 1.70
N LEU A 115 -4.54 -14.52 0.63
CA LEU A 115 -4.51 -15.97 0.45
C LEU A 115 -3.46 -16.42 -0.57
N LYS A 116 -3.33 -15.70 -1.69
CA LYS A 116 -2.39 -16.05 -2.76
C LYS A 116 -1.90 -14.79 -3.47
N ILE A 117 -0.68 -14.87 -3.98
CA ILE A 117 -0.05 -13.84 -4.82
C ILE A 117 0.37 -14.52 -6.13
N PHE A 118 -0.03 -13.94 -7.25
CA PHE A 118 0.42 -14.36 -8.57
C PHE A 118 1.28 -13.26 -9.20
N LEU A 119 2.45 -13.65 -9.69
CA LEU A 119 3.37 -12.77 -10.42
C LEU A 119 3.69 -13.43 -11.77
N ASN A 120 3.37 -12.74 -12.85
CA ASN A 120 3.50 -13.24 -14.23
C ASN A 120 2.86 -14.65 -14.41
N GLY A 121 1.68 -14.83 -13.82
CA GLY A 121 0.93 -16.08 -13.88
C GLY A 121 1.44 -17.20 -12.96
N LYS A 122 2.52 -16.99 -12.23
CA LYS A 122 3.07 -17.97 -11.29
C LYS A 122 2.66 -17.63 -9.87
N LEU A 123 2.26 -18.64 -9.11
CA LEU A 123 2.02 -18.51 -7.68
C LEU A 123 3.37 -18.19 -6.99
N VAL A 124 3.39 -17.10 -6.24
CA VAL A 124 4.52 -16.79 -5.36
C VAL A 124 4.35 -17.63 -4.11
N ASN A 125 5.28 -18.55 -3.86
CA ASN A 125 5.31 -19.34 -2.63
C ASN A 125 5.80 -18.46 -1.48
N GLU A 126 5.20 -18.65 -0.33
CA GLU A 126 5.70 -18.15 0.94
C GLU A 126 6.97 -18.88 1.37
#